data_afa7d4d874f6cffe2e75d1b1e7ab8ff0
#
_entry.id   afa7d4d874f6cffe2e75d1b1e7ab8ff0
#
_cell.length_a   1.000
_cell.length_b   1.000
_cell.length_c   1.000
_cell.angle_alpha   90.00
_cell.angle_beta   90.00
_cell.angle_gamma   90.00
#
_symmetry.space_group_name_H-M   'P 1'
#
loop_
_entity.id
_entity.type
_entity.pdbx_description
1 polymer ?
#
loop_
_entity_poly.entity_id
_entity_poly.type
_entity_poly.pdbx_seq_one_letter_code
_entity_poly.pdbx_strand_id
1 'polypeptide(L)'
;MGVEEKLKQLGLELPSAAKPMANYVPAVRTGNLVFLSGHGPLEKDRLITGKLGSDLTVEEGYQAARLVAIGLLGSLKDVIGDLERVRRIVKLLGLVNSEPTFLE
;
A
#
# COMPACT_ATOMS: atom_id res chain seq x y z
N MET A 1 9.33 -7.12 19.81
CA MET A 1 8.75 -7.82 18.65
C MET A 1 9.01 -7.03 17.39
N GLY A 2 9.57 -7.66 16.39
CA GLY A 2 9.89 -6.99 15.15
C GLY A 2 8.68 -6.82 14.23
N VAL A 3 8.83 -5.90 13.26
CA VAL A 3 7.78 -5.64 12.29
C VAL A 3 7.45 -6.89 11.47
N GLU A 4 8.46 -7.60 10.99
CA GLU A 4 8.24 -8.78 10.16
C GLU A 4 7.61 -9.93 10.95
N GLU A 5 7.97 -10.06 12.21
CA GLU A 5 7.33 -11.04 13.08
C GLU A 5 5.86 -10.67 13.31
N LYS A 6 5.57 -9.39 13.49
CA LYS A 6 4.20 -8.92 13.63
C LYS A 6 3.36 -9.22 12.39
N LEU A 7 3.94 -9.02 11.20
CA LEU A 7 3.26 -9.35 9.95
C LEU A 7 2.92 -10.84 9.87
N LYS A 8 3.84 -11.70 10.27
CA LYS A 8 3.59 -13.14 10.32
C LYS A 8 2.45 -13.49 11.27
N GLN A 9 2.42 -12.87 12.44
CA GLN A 9 1.34 -13.09 13.41
C GLN A 9 -0.01 -12.66 12.87
N LEU A 10 -0.04 -11.63 12.04
CA LEU A 10 -1.27 -11.16 11.40
C LEU A 10 -1.64 -11.97 10.16
N GLY A 11 -0.82 -12.94 9.78
CA GLY A 11 -1.07 -13.76 8.59
C GLY A 11 -0.85 -13.02 7.28
N LEU A 12 -0.02 -11.99 7.30
CA LEU A 12 0.24 -11.16 6.13
C LEU A 12 1.54 -11.56 5.44
N GLU A 13 1.46 -11.76 4.14
CA GLU A 13 2.62 -11.95 3.28
C GLU A 13 2.81 -10.71 2.44
N LEU A 14 4.04 -10.21 2.39
CA LEU A 14 4.34 -9.04 1.58
C LEU A 14 4.66 -9.46 0.15
N PRO A 15 4.02 -8.83 -0.85
CA PRO A 15 4.36 -9.10 -2.24
C PRO A 15 5.70 -8.50 -2.59
N SER A 16 6.30 -8.97 -3.69
CA SER A 16 7.40 -8.27 -4.32
C SER A 16 6.88 -6.95 -4.88
N ALA A 17 7.78 -5.97 -5.08
CA ALA A 17 7.40 -4.70 -5.64
C ALA A 17 6.72 -4.90 -6.99
N ALA A 18 5.56 -4.28 -7.18
CA ALA A 18 4.82 -4.36 -8.42
C ALA A 18 5.58 -3.61 -9.52
N LYS A 19 5.46 -4.11 -10.76
CA LYS A 19 5.98 -3.37 -11.91
C LYS A 19 5.24 -2.06 -12.04
N PRO A 20 5.96 -0.92 -12.15
CA PRO A 20 5.28 0.35 -12.38
C PRO A 20 4.54 0.34 -13.71
N MET A 21 3.39 0.99 -13.75
CA MET A 21 2.58 1.09 -14.97
C MET A 21 3.05 2.23 -15.90
N ALA A 22 4.10 2.94 -15.50
CA ALA A 22 4.69 4.06 -16.24
C ALA A 22 6.19 4.10 -15.96
N ASN A 23 6.87 5.12 -16.50
CA ASN A 23 8.31 5.28 -16.31
C ASN A 23 8.64 5.83 -14.91
N TYR A 24 8.34 5.07 -13.89
CA TYR A 24 8.70 5.43 -12.53
C TYR A 24 9.10 4.17 -11.75
N VAL A 25 9.82 4.36 -10.66
CA VAL A 25 10.22 3.28 -9.77
C VAL A 25 9.30 3.24 -8.56
N PRO A 26 9.12 2.07 -7.91
CA PRO A 26 8.21 1.97 -6.75
C PRO A 26 8.66 2.79 -5.55
N ALA A 27 9.95 3.04 -5.39
CA ALA A 27 10.48 3.77 -4.24
C ALA A 27 11.85 4.37 -4.55
N VAL A 28 12.16 5.49 -3.88
CA VAL A 28 13.47 6.14 -3.98
C VAL A 28 13.91 6.50 -2.57
N ARG A 29 15.15 6.18 -2.24
CA ARG A 29 15.74 6.56 -0.97
C ARG A 29 16.67 7.75 -1.16
N THR A 30 16.54 8.76 -0.28
CA THR A 30 17.47 9.87 -0.22
C THR A 30 17.83 10.13 1.25
N GLY A 31 19.11 9.95 1.60
CA GLY A 31 19.52 10.03 3.00
C GLY A 31 18.77 9.04 3.87
N ASN A 32 18.08 9.55 4.87
CA ASN A 32 17.27 8.74 5.78
C ASN A 32 15.77 8.72 5.44
N LEU A 33 15.43 9.22 4.27
CA LEU A 33 14.04 9.25 3.80
C LEU A 33 13.84 8.29 2.64
N VAL A 34 12.68 7.64 2.62
CA VAL A 34 12.25 6.83 1.48
C VAL A 34 10.92 7.40 0.98
N PHE A 35 10.86 7.66 -0.30
CA PHE A 35 9.64 8.13 -0.96
C PHE A 35 9.08 6.98 -1.78
N LEU A 36 7.83 6.61 -1.50
CA LEU A 36 7.15 5.56 -2.23
C LEU A 36 6.23 6.18 -3.30
N SER A 37 6.27 5.60 -4.48
CA SER A 37 5.35 5.98 -5.56
C SER A 37 3.92 5.57 -5.22
N GLY A 38 2.97 6.05 -5.99
CA GLY A 38 1.58 5.67 -5.81
C GLY A 38 1.38 4.16 -6.00
N HIS A 39 0.57 3.58 -5.13
CA HIS A 39 0.23 2.17 -5.18
C HIS A 39 -1.28 2.03 -5.22
N GLY A 40 -1.77 1.09 -6.02
CA GLY A 40 -3.18 0.76 -6.09
C GLY A 40 -3.52 -0.53 -5.36
N PRO A 41 -4.81 -0.84 -5.20
CA PRO A 41 -5.26 -2.05 -4.50
C PRO A 41 -5.14 -3.27 -5.41
N LEU A 42 -3.94 -3.84 -5.45
CA LEU A 42 -3.62 -4.99 -6.29
C LEU A 42 -3.79 -6.28 -5.49
N GLU A 43 -4.67 -7.14 -5.97
CA GLU A 43 -4.86 -8.47 -5.41
C GLU A 43 -4.36 -9.48 -6.44
N LYS A 44 -3.20 -10.10 -6.17
CA LYS A 44 -2.49 -10.90 -7.14
C LYS A 44 -2.16 -10.04 -8.36
N ASP A 45 -2.64 -10.36 -9.54
CA ASP A 45 -2.39 -9.57 -10.74
C ASP A 45 -3.57 -8.69 -11.12
N ARG A 46 -4.55 -8.55 -10.22
CA ARG A 46 -5.79 -7.86 -10.50
C ARG A 46 -5.93 -6.60 -9.64
N LEU A 47 -6.21 -5.48 -10.30
CA LEU A 47 -6.47 -4.21 -9.62
C LEU A 47 -7.96 -4.13 -9.28
N ILE A 48 -8.26 -3.86 -8.01
CA ILE A 48 -9.65 -3.64 -7.57
C ILE A 48 -10.05 -2.23 -7.98
N THR A 49 -11.15 -2.12 -8.73
CA THR A 49 -11.64 -0.84 -9.24
C THR A 49 -13.07 -0.61 -8.81
N GLY A 50 -13.49 0.66 -8.81
CA GLY A 50 -14.86 1.04 -8.50
C GLY A 50 -14.89 2.26 -7.59
N LYS A 51 -16.08 2.83 -7.43
CA LYS A 51 -16.32 3.99 -6.57
C LYS A 51 -17.05 3.55 -5.31
N LEU A 52 -16.57 4.01 -4.18
CA LEU A 52 -17.26 3.79 -2.91
C LEU A 52 -18.63 4.45 -2.95
N GLY A 53 -19.62 3.74 -2.47
CA GLY A 53 -21.00 4.18 -2.46
C GLY A 53 -21.82 3.63 -3.60
N SER A 54 -21.29 3.59 -4.82
CA SER A 54 -22.00 3.05 -5.98
C SER A 54 -21.56 1.64 -6.35
N ASP A 55 -20.25 1.43 -6.51
CA ASP A 55 -19.72 0.13 -6.96
C ASP A 55 -19.18 -0.72 -5.82
N LEU A 56 -18.66 -0.07 -4.78
CA LEU A 56 -18.04 -0.72 -3.65
C LEU A 56 -18.67 -0.26 -2.34
N THR A 57 -18.80 -1.18 -1.40
CA THR A 57 -19.20 -0.86 -0.03
C THR A 57 -18.01 -0.27 0.75
N VAL A 58 -18.28 0.31 1.91
CA VAL A 58 -17.22 0.77 2.82
C VAL A 58 -16.29 -0.37 3.21
N GLU A 59 -16.85 -1.55 3.48
CA GLU A 59 -16.03 -2.72 3.83
C GLU A 59 -15.12 -3.14 2.68
N GLU A 60 -15.64 -3.14 1.47
CA GLU A 60 -14.83 -3.45 0.29
C GLU A 60 -13.73 -2.40 0.07
N GLY A 61 -14.05 -1.13 0.32
CA GLY A 61 -13.04 -0.05 0.28
C GLY A 61 -11.96 -0.23 1.33
N TYR A 62 -12.34 -0.65 2.52
CA TYR A 62 -11.39 -0.96 3.59
C TYR A 62 -10.42 -2.06 3.16
N GLN A 63 -10.94 -3.14 2.57
CA GLN A 63 -10.10 -4.24 2.10
C GLN A 63 -9.18 -3.78 0.97
N ALA A 64 -9.66 -2.93 0.08
CA ALA A 64 -8.83 -2.36 -0.98
C ALA A 64 -7.70 -1.51 -0.40
N ALA A 65 -7.99 -0.65 0.57
CA ALA A 65 -6.98 0.16 1.24
C ALA A 65 -5.95 -0.70 1.95
N ARG A 66 -6.38 -1.80 2.54
CA ARG A 66 -5.48 -2.75 3.19
C ARG A 66 -4.50 -3.37 2.20
N LEU A 67 -4.98 -3.72 1.01
CA LEU A 67 -4.12 -4.23 -0.06
C LEU A 67 -3.08 -3.19 -0.50
N VAL A 68 -3.48 -1.93 -0.58
CA VAL A 68 -2.54 -0.84 -0.89
C VAL A 68 -1.44 -0.76 0.16
N ALA A 69 -1.80 -0.80 1.43
CA ALA A 69 -0.83 -0.74 2.53
C ALA A 69 0.15 -1.91 2.47
N ILE A 70 -0.34 -3.11 2.21
CA ILE A 70 0.49 -4.30 2.07
C ILE A 70 1.46 -4.15 0.90
N GLY A 71 0.99 -3.63 -0.23
CA GLY A 71 1.84 -3.35 -1.38
C GLY A 71 2.92 -2.33 -1.09
N LEU A 72 2.56 -1.25 -0.37
CA LEU A 72 3.53 -0.24 0.04
C LEU A 72 4.63 -0.84 0.93
N LEU A 73 4.25 -1.69 1.89
CA LEU A 73 5.22 -2.35 2.76
C LEU A 73 6.14 -3.27 1.96
N GLY A 74 5.60 -3.97 0.97
CA GLY A 74 6.41 -4.83 0.10
C GLY A 74 7.45 -4.03 -0.68
N SER A 75 7.04 -2.92 -1.28
CA SER A 75 7.94 -2.04 -2.02
C SER A 75 9.00 -1.42 -1.10
N LEU A 76 8.61 -1.03 0.10
CA LEU A 76 9.52 -0.48 1.09
C LEU A 76 10.58 -1.52 1.49
N LYS A 77 10.14 -2.74 1.76
CA LYS A 77 11.06 -3.82 2.12
C LYS A 77 12.07 -4.10 1.01
N ASP A 78 11.64 -4.07 -0.24
CA ASP A 78 12.53 -4.31 -1.37
C ASP A 78 13.64 -3.25 -1.45
N VAL A 79 13.35 -2.01 -1.05
CA VAL A 79 14.33 -0.91 -1.11
C VAL A 79 15.28 -0.93 0.07
N ILE A 80 14.78 -1.19 1.28
CA ILE A 80 15.60 -1.09 2.48
C ILE A 80 16.04 -2.43 3.06
N GLY A 81 15.49 -3.53 2.57
CA GLY A 81 15.87 -4.89 2.95
C GLY A 81 15.19 -5.42 4.21
N ASP A 82 15.03 -4.61 5.21
CA ASP A 82 14.44 -5.01 6.49
C ASP A 82 13.56 -3.90 7.05
N LEU A 83 12.29 -4.21 7.26
CA LEU A 83 11.33 -3.22 7.77
C LEU A 83 11.64 -2.75 9.20
N GLU A 84 12.48 -3.50 9.94
CA GLU A 84 12.94 -3.05 11.25
C GLU A 84 13.72 -1.73 11.19
N ARG A 85 14.21 -1.37 10.01
CA ARG A 85 14.96 -0.12 9.80
C ARG A 85 14.06 1.10 9.79
N VAL A 86 12.75 0.91 9.66
CA VAL A 86 11.78 2.02 9.66
C VAL A 86 11.62 2.53 11.08
N ARG A 87 11.84 3.83 11.28
CA ARG A 87 11.65 4.48 12.59
C ARG A 87 10.31 5.20 12.67
N ARG A 88 9.86 5.75 11.56
CA ARG A 88 8.67 6.61 11.55
C ARG A 88 8.07 6.68 10.15
N ILE A 89 6.76 6.67 10.08
CA ILE A 89 6.06 7.07 8.88
C ILE A 89 5.86 8.58 8.98
N VAL A 90 6.46 9.30 8.02
CA VAL A 90 6.50 10.76 8.05
C VAL A 90 5.20 11.35 7.50
N LYS A 91 4.73 10.82 6.39
CA LYS A 91 3.54 11.33 5.72
C LYS A 91 2.89 10.23 4.89
N LEU A 92 1.57 10.26 4.86
CA LEU A 92 0.77 9.35 4.03
C LEU A 92 -0.26 10.19 3.27
N LEU A 93 -0.31 10.00 1.96
CA LEU A 93 -1.34 10.60 1.13
C LEU A 93 -2.28 9.48 0.66
N GLY A 94 -3.54 9.57 1.08
CA GLY A 94 -4.56 8.61 0.67
C GLY A 94 -5.57 9.26 -0.27
N LEU A 95 -5.82 8.62 -1.40
CA LEU A 95 -6.81 9.06 -2.36
C LEU A 95 -7.90 7.99 -2.42
N VAL A 96 -9.15 8.43 -2.26
CA VAL A 96 -10.30 7.55 -2.24
C VAL A 96 -11.22 7.90 -3.39
N ASN A 97 -11.48 6.92 -4.25
CA ASN A 97 -12.42 7.07 -5.34
C ASN A 97 -13.83 6.81 -4.82
N SER A 98 -14.69 7.80 -4.85
CA SER A 98 -16.05 7.66 -4.33
C SER A 98 -17.05 8.38 -5.23
N GLU A 99 -18.33 8.02 -5.09
CA GLU A 99 -19.38 8.77 -5.77
C GLU A 99 -19.52 10.18 -5.15
N PRO A 100 -20.08 11.15 -5.89
CA PRO A 100 -20.13 12.54 -5.41
C PRO A 100 -20.90 12.75 -4.11
N THR A 101 -21.84 11.87 -3.77
CA THR A 101 -22.67 12.00 -2.56
C THR A 101 -22.18 11.15 -1.40
N PHE A 102 -21.03 10.51 -1.52
CA PHE A 102 -20.48 9.65 -0.47
C PHE A 102 -19.98 10.48 0.70
N LEU A 103 -20.48 10.21 1.90
CA LEU A 103 -20.16 10.97 3.11
C LEU A 103 -19.59 10.14 4.27
N GLU A 104 -19.42 8.84 4.09
CA GLU A 104 -18.94 7.95 5.17
C GLU A 104 -17.43 7.89 5.32
#